data_576fc24a2d125472a4711a4af76cb6ea
#
_entry.id   576fc24a2d125472a4711a4af76cb6ea
#
_cell.length_a   1.000
_cell.length_b   1.000
_cell.length_c   1.000
_cell.angle_alpha   90.00
_cell.angle_beta   90.00
_cell.angle_gamma   90.00
#
_symmetry.space_group_name_H-M   'P 1'
#
loop_
_entity.id
_entity.type
_entity.pdbx_description
1 polymer ?
#
loop_
_entity_poly.entity_id
_entity_poly.type
_entity_poly.pdbx_seq_one_letter_code
_entity_poly.pdbx_strand_id
1 'polypeptide(L)'
;MNVKNIFVYSLLLLFLSISSAFAVTLEEAKSAGQIGEKRDGYIGVVQPGAPADVVALVNDVNRQRRERYEAMARENSISVADVAKLAYVKAVENTRSGHFVEDTTGRWVRKP
;
A
#
# COMPACT_ATOMS: atom_id res chain seq x y z
N MET A 1 24.87 -1.11 9.37
CA MET A 1 23.47 -1.55 9.13
C MET A 1 23.44 -2.40 7.87
N ASN A 2 22.77 -3.55 7.93
CA ASN A 2 22.73 -4.46 6.78
C ASN A 2 21.71 -3.94 5.73
N VAL A 3 21.90 -4.31 4.47
CA VAL A 3 21.07 -3.88 3.33
C VAL A 3 19.58 -4.21 3.52
N LYS A 4 19.28 -5.37 4.11
CA LYS A 4 17.91 -5.79 4.40
C LYS A 4 17.18 -4.82 5.33
N ASN A 5 17.87 -4.29 6.34
CA ASN A 5 17.28 -3.33 7.28
C ASN A 5 16.98 -1.99 6.60
N ILE A 6 17.88 -1.52 5.74
CA ILE A 6 17.67 -0.29 4.97
C ILE A 6 16.43 -0.44 4.07
N PHE A 7 16.30 -1.59 3.40
CA PHE A 7 15.16 -1.90 2.53
C PHE A 7 13.83 -1.88 3.30
N VAL A 8 13.79 -2.51 4.47
CA VAL A 8 12.59 -2.56 5.32
C VAL A 8 12.18 -1.16 5.78
N TYR A 9 13.13 -0.34 6.23
CA TYR A 9 12.84 1.04 6.66
C TYR A 9 12.33 1.89 5.51
N SER A 10 12.87 1.74 4.30
CA SER A 10 12.39 2.43 3.12
C SER A 10 10.95 2.08 2.79
N LEU A 11 10.56 0.81 2.93
CA LEU A 11 9.17 0.37 2.72
C LEU A 11 8.22 0.93 3.80
N LEU A 12 8.65 0.96 5.06
CA LEU A 12 7.87 1.54 6.15
C LEU A 12 7.59 3.02 5.92
N LEU A 13 8.61 3.79 5.51
CA LEU A 13 8.48 5.22 5.22
C LEU A 13 7.48 5.47 4.09
N LEU A 14 7.41 4.59 3.09
CA LEU A 14 6.44 4.70 2.01
C LEU A 14 4.99 4.71 2.52
N PHE A 15 4.68 3.90 3.54
CA PHE A 15 3.32 3.81 4.07
C PHE A 15 2.98 4.94 5.04
N LEU A 16 3.98 5.66 5.56
CA LEU A 16 3.78 6.71 6.55
C LEU A 16 3.82 8.13 5.99
N SER A 17 4.36 8.32 4.78
CA SER A 17 4.70 9.65 4.25
C SER A 17 3.76 10.18 3.18
N ILE A 18 2.53 9.65 3.08
CA ILE A 18 1.55 10.14 2.11
C ILE A 18 1.02 11.50 2.57
N SER A 19 1.21 12.51 1.73
CA SER A 19 0.84 13.88 1.99
C SER A 19 -0.68 14.08 1.98
N SER A 20 -1.15 15.07 2.74
CA SER A 20 -2.56 15.43 2.90
C SER A 20 -3.09 16.35 1.80
N ALA A 21 -2.59 16.24 0.55
CA ALA A 21 -3.04 17.07 -0.57
C ALA A 21 -4.47 16.76 -1.05
N PHE A 22 -5.08 15.69 -0.56
CA PHE A 22 -6.43 15.24 -0.93
C PHE A 22 -7.45 15.60 0.15
N ALA A 23 -8.73 15.71 -0.26
CA ALA A 23 -9.84 15.95 0.67
C ALA A 23 -9.99 14.81 1.68
N VAL A 24 -9.55 13.59 1.34
CA VAL A 24 -9.53 12.45 2.23
C VAL A 24 -8.08 11.95 2.36
N THR A 25 -7.69 11.56 3.57
CA THR A 25 -6.37 10.97 3.81
C THR A 25 -6.42 9.46 3.61
N LEU A 26 -5.25 8.85 3.42
CA LEU A 26 -5.11 7.39 3.34
C LEU A 26 -5.70 6.71 4.58
N GLU A 27 -5.38 7.24 5.77
CA GLU A 27 -5.85 6.71 7.03
C GLU A 27 -7.38 6.79 7.15
N GLU A 28 -7.97 7.94 6.80
CA GLU A 28 -9.42 8.12 6.82
C GLU A 28 -10.12 7.16 5.88
N ALA A 29 -9.62 6.98 4.66
CA ALA A 29 -10.21 6.08 3.69
C ALA A 29 -10.12 4.62 4.12
N LYS A 30 -9.00 4.22 4.75
CA LYS A 30 -8.85 2.87 5.33
C LYS A 30 -9.82 2.66 6.48
N SER A 31 -9.92 3.62 7.39
CA SER A 31 -10.81 3.55 8.54
C SER A 31 -12.29 3.49 8.14
N ALA A 32 -12.65 4.16 7.06
CA ALA A 32 -14.00 4.13 6.51
C ALA A 32 -14.30 2.84 5.72
N GLY A 33 -13.31 1.95 5.54
CA GLY A 33 -13.48 0.72 4.80
C GLY A 33 -13.59 0.91 3.28
N GLN A 34 -13.16 2.06 2.77
CA GLN A 34 -13.27 2.39 1.35
C GLN A 34 -12.11 1.82 0.53
N ILE A 35 -10.95 1.65 1.14
CA ILE A 35 -9.74 1.13 0.50
C ILE A 35 -9.07 0.10 1.40
N GLY A 36 -8.21 -0.71 0.79
CA GLY A 36 -7.42 -1.72 1.50
C GLY A 36 -6.14 -2.06 0.75
N GLU A 37 -5.32 -2.93 1.36
CA GLU A 37 -4.05 -3.37 0.80
C GLU A 37 -4.26 -4.58 -0.11
N LYS A 38 -3.82 -4.48 -1.38
CA LYS A 38 -3.92 -5.55 -2.36
C LYS A 38 -2.67 -6.43 -2.37
N ARG A 39 -2.84 -7.69 -2.73
CA ARG A 39 -1.74 -8.66 -2.82
C ARG A 39 -0.63 -8.25 -3.77
N ASP A 40 -0.94 -7.44 -4.77
CA ASP A 40 0.05 -6.98 -5.75
C ASP A 40 0.98 -5.88 -5.22
N GLY A 41 0.80 -5.46 -3.96
CA GLY A 41 1.62 -4.42 -3.33
C GLY A 41 1.07 -3.01 -3.44
N TYR A 42 -0.11 -2.84 -4.02
CA TYR A 42 -0.79 -1.56 -4.19
C TYR A 42 -2.03 -1.50 -3.32
N ILE A 43 -2.68 -0.33 -3.25
CA ILE A 43 -3.99 -0.22 -2.62
C ILE A 43 -5.09 -0.32 -3.65
N GLY A 44 -6.29 -0.68 -3.21
CA GLY A 44 -7.46 -0.76 -4.07
C GLY A 44 -8.71 -0.28 -3.39
N VAL A 45 -9.71 0.04 -4.19
CA VAL A 45 -11.06 0.38 -3.72
C VAL A 45 -11.78 -0.91 -3.33
N VAL A 46 -12.32 -0.94 -2.12
CA VAL A 46 -13.00 -2.12 -1.58
C VAL A 46 -14.43 -2.23 -2.13
N GLN A 47 -15.12 -1.09 -2.24
CA GLN A 47 -16.52 -1.05 -2.65
C GLN A 47 -16.67 -0.34 -3.98
N PRO A 48 -17.52 -0.86 -4.92
CA PRO A 48 -17.84 -0.15 -6.15
C PRO A 48 -18.45 1.22 -5.86
N GLY A 49 -18.23 2.18 -6.76
CA GLY A 49 -18.81 3.49 -6.63
C GLY A 49 -18.17 4.39 -5.58
N ALA A 50 -16.90 4.18 -5.28
CA ALA A 50 -16.17 5.04 -4.35
C ALA A 50 -16.21 6.51 -4.80
N PRO A 51 -16.23 7.48 -3.86
CA PRO A 51 -16.15 8.90 -4.18
C PRO A 51 -14.92 9.25 -5.03
N ALA A 52 -15.04 10.29 -5.84
CA ALA A 52 -13.96 10.71 -6.75
C ALA A 52 -12.66 11.04 -6.03
N ASP A 53 -12.73 11.62 -4.83
CA ASP A 53 -11.55 11.94 -4.02
C ASP A 53 -10.84 10.68 -3.52
N VAL A 54 -11.58 9.62 -3.22
CA VAL A 54 -11.01 8.31 -2.84
C VAL A 54 -10.30 7.68 -4.04
N VAL A 55 -10.93 7.71 -5.22
CA VAL A 55 -10.31 7.19 -6.45
C VAL A 55 -9.02 7.95 -6.78
N ALA A 56 -9.05 9.28 -6.68
CA ALA A 56 -7.86 10.10 -6.90
C ALA A 56 -6.74 9.77 -5.91
N LEU A 57 -7.08 9.57 -4.64
CA LEU A 57 -6.12 9.15 -3.62
C LEU A 57 -5.48 7.80 -3.97
N VAL A 58 -6.28 6.81 -4.35
CA VAL A 58 -5.79 5.48 -4.74
C VAL A 58 -4.80 5.60 -5.90
N ASN A 59 -5.15 6.36 -6.93
CA ASN A 59 -4.29 6.53 -8.09
C ASN A 59 -2.96 7.20 -7.72
N ASP A 60 -3.00 8.23 -6.87
CA ASP A 60 -1.80 8.94 -6.44
C ASP A 60 -0.88 8.08 -5.58
N VAL A 61 -1.44 7.39 -4.59
CA VAL A 61 -0.67 6.48 -3.73
C VAL A 61 -0.01 5.38 -4.56
N ASN A 62 -0.76 4.77 -5.47
CA ASN A 62 -0.23 3.69 -6.31
C ASN A 62 0.87 4.19 -7.26
N ARG A 63 0.75 5.41 -7.78
CA ARG A 63 1.81 6.02 -8.59
C ARG A 63 3.09 6.19 -7.77
N GLN A 64 2.98 6.74 -6.57
CA GLN A 64 4.13 6.93 -5.67
C GLN A 64 4.75 5.59 -5.28
N ARG A 65 3.93 4.59 -4.98
CA ARG A 65 4.43 3.25 -4.67
C ARG A 65 5.19 2.63 -5.84
N ARG A 66 4.64 2.76 -7.06
CA ARG A 66 5.30 2.24 -8.26
C ARG A 66 6.67 2.86 -8.46
N GLU A 67 6.76 4.18 -8.39
CA GLU A 67 8.03 4.88 -8.51
C GLU A 67 9.04 4.40 -7.46
N ARG A 68 8.58 4.21 -6.23
CA ARG A 68 9.42 3.72 -5.13
C ARG A 68 9.87 2.28 -5.36
N TYR A 69 8.96 1.42 -5.81
CA TYR A 69 9.29 0.02 -6.10
C TYR A 69 10.30 -0.10 -7.23
N GLU A 70 10.16 0.70 -8.27
CA GLU A 70 11.11 0.74 -9.38
C GLU A 70 12.52 1.16 -8.90
N ALA A 71 12.60 2.16 -8.05
CA ALA A 71 13.87 2.61 -7.48
C ALA A 71 14.52 1.51 -6.63
N MET A 72 13.75 0.88 -5.76
CA MET A 72 14.23 -0.22 -4.91
C MET A 72 14.66 -1.43 -5.72
N ALA A 73 13.94 -1.75 -6.79
CA ALA A 73 14.28 -2.85 -7.68
C ALA A 73 15.66 -2.62 -8.32
N ARG A 74 15.90 -1.41 -8.81
CA ARG A 74 17.20 -1.05 -9.39
C ARG A 74 18.33 -1.09 -8.35
N GLU A 75 18.09 -0.49 -7.18
CA GLU A 75 19.11 -0.41 -6.10
C GLU A 75 19.52 -1.78 -5.58
N ASN A 76 18.60 -2.75 -5.60
CA ASN A 76 18.83 -4.07 -5.02
C ASN A 76 18.96 -5.19 -6.06
N SER A 77 18.96 -4.86 -7.34
CA SER A 77 19.08 -5.82 -8.45
C SER A 77 18.05 -6.95 -8.37
N ILE A 78 16.81 -6.60 -8.06
CA ILE A 78 15.67 -7.53 -8.02
C ILE A 78 14.54 -6.99 -8.89
N SER A 79 13.52 -7.80 -9.15
CA SER A 79 12.39 -7.38 -9.98
C SER A 79 11.45 -6.45 -9.19
N VAL A 80 10.72 -5.60 -9.91
CA VAL A 80 9.66 -4.78 -9.31
C VAL A 80 8.60 -5.68 -8.66
N ALA A 81 8.27 -6.81 -9.28
CA ALA A 81 7.30 -7.76 -8.73
C ALA A 81 7.76 -8.31 -7.37
N ASP A 82 9.05 -8.59 -7.19
CA ASP A 82 9.59 -9.06 -5.92
C ASP A 82 9.53 -7.97 -4.85
N VAL A 83 9.84 -6.73 -5.22
CA VAL A 83 9.67 -5.58 -4.32
C VAL A 83 8.21 -5.45 -3.88
N ALA A 84 7.29 -5.52 -4.83
CA ALA A 84 5.86 -5.39 -4.57
C ALA A 84 5.33 -6.49 -3.63
N LYS A 85 5.82 -7.72 -3.76
CA LYS A 85 5.48 -8.83 -2.84
C LYS A 85 5.94 -8.53 -1.42
N LEU A 86 7.17 -8.05 -1.27
CA LEU A 86 7.69 -7.67 0.04
C LEU A 86 6.91 -6.51 0.63
N ALA A 87 6.53 -5.56 -0.20
CA ALA A 87 5.71 -4.42 0.21
C ALA A 87 4.34 -4.86 0.72
N TYR A 88 3.71 -5.84 0.07
CA TYR A 88 2.45 -6.39 0.54
C TYR A 88 2.58 -6.99 1.94
N VAL A 89 3.62 -7.80 2.18
CA VAL A 89 3.85 -8.41 3.50
C VAL A 89 3.96 -7.32 4.57
N LYS A 90 4.73 -6.28 4.30
CA LYS A 90 4.88 -5.15 5.24
C LYS A 90 3.60 -4.35 5.41
N ALA A 91 2.85 -4.14 4.34
CA ALA A 91 1.57 -3.45 4.40
C ALA A 91 0.57 -4.19 5.28
N VAL A 92 0.49 -5.51 5.16
CA VAL A 92 -0.38 -6.33 6.00
C VAL A 92 0.05 -6.27 7.47
N GLU A 93 1.35 -6.39 7.75
CA GLU A 93 1.88 -6.27 9.11
C GLU A 93 1.51 -4.93 9.75
N ASN A 94 1.53 -3.85 8.97
CA ASN A 94 1.25 -2.49 9.46
C ASN A 94 -0.24 -2.11 9.39
N THR A 95 -1.07 -2.96 8.81
CA THR A 95 -2.51 -2.72 8.74
C THR A 95 -3.13 -2.85 10.12
N ARG A 96 -3.96 -1.89 10.50
CA ARG A 96 -4.67 -1.91 11.79
C ARG A 96 -5.80 -2.93 11.76
N SER A 97 -6.11 -3.48 12.93
CA SER A 97 -7.28 -4.35 13.11
C SER A 97 -8.53 -3.69 12.56
N GLY A 98 -9.33 -4.45 11.81
CA GLY A 98 -10.56 -3.97 11.20
C GLY A 98 -10.41 -3.31 9.84
N HIS A 99 -9.19 -2.96 9.43
CA HIS A 99 -8.94 -2.46 8.08
C HIS A 99 -8.87 -3.61 7.07
N PHE A 100 -9.15 -3.32 5.81
CA PHE A 100 -9.20 -4.34 4.75
C PHE A 100 -7.84 -4.69 4.19
N VAL A 101 -7.65 -5.98 3.97
CA VAL A 101 -6.53 -6.55 3.19
C VAL A 101 -7.12 -7.58 2.23
N GLU A 102 -6.48 -7.75 1.08
CA GLU A 102 -6.87 -8.79 0.12
C GLU A 102 -6.21 -10.11 0.54
N ASP A 103 -7.00 -11.17 0.65
CA ASP A 103 -6.47 -12.50 1.01
C ASP A 103 -5.88 -13.22 -0.20
N THR A 104 -5.37 -14.44 0.01
CA THR A 104 -4.75 -15.24 -1.06
C THR A 104 -5.71 -15.68 -2.15
N THR A 105 -7.02 -15.56 -1.91
CA THR A 105 -8.05 -15.90 -2.91
C THR A 105 -8.55 -14.68 -3.68
N GLY A 106 -8.01 -13.49 -3.37
CA GLY A 106 -8.41 -12.25 -4.02
C GLY A 106 -9.63 -11.59 -3.38
N ARG A 107 -10.03 -12.03 -2.20
CA ARG A 107 -11.16 -11.43 -1.46
C ARG A 107 -10.69 -10.40 -0.45
N TRP A 108 -11.49 -9.35 -0.29
CA TRP A 108 -11.28 -8.37 0.76
C TRP A 108 -11.73 -8.93 2.11
N VAL A 109 -10.83 -8.94 3.08
CA VAL A 109 -11.10 -9.39 4.44
C VAL A 109 -10.61 -8.33 5.42
N ARG A 110 -11.29 -8.23 6.57
CA ARG A 110 -10.83 -7.35 7.65
C ARG A 110 -9.72 -8.05 8.42
N LYS A 111 -8.65 -7.30 8.69
CA LYS A 111 -7.58 -7.82 9.55
C LYS A 111 -8.14 -8.01 10.97
N PRO A 112 -7.92 -9.20 11.59
CA PRO A 112 -8.37 -9.46 12.96
C PRO A 112 -7.76 -8.53 13.99
#